data_5b98609e3ce15bca142d995275cf3641
#
_entry.id   5b98609e3ce15bca142d995275cf3641
#
_cell.length_a   1.000
_cell.length_b   1.000
_cell.length_c   1.000
_cell.angle_alpha   90.00
_cell.angle_beta   90.00
_cell.angle_gamma   90.00
#
_symmetry.space_group_name_H-M   'P 1'
#
loop_
_entity.id
_entity.type
_entity.pdbx_description
1 polymer ?
#
loop_
_entity_poly.entity_id
_entity_poly.type
_entity_poly.pdbx_seq_one_letter_code
_entity_poly.pdbx_strand_id
1 'polypeptide(L)'
;MNLKTSITIIIGCLIIFLFVMLPIFLSIEKKENEYVKKFQGSTFSLNDVNNDIITESSFEGPLTAIFFGFTNCPDVCPMTLQNLDLAIKNLEQEKKNKFKVFFVSIDPERDSPQVIKDYLNSFENKIYGITGDPKKVFLMSKSWGVLSEKIFTEDGNYLINHSSSII
;
A
#
# COMPACT_ATOMS: atom_id res chain seq x y z
N MET A 1 -17.05 -43.93 -36.37
CA MET A 1 -15.74 -43.42 -35.90
C MET A 1 -15.26 -44.36 -34.81
N ASN A 2 -14.10 -44.99 -34.99
CA ASN A 2 -13.59 -45.97 -34.01
C ASN A 2 -13.20 -45.31 -32.69
N LEU A 3 -13.49 -45.94 -31.56
CA LEU A 3 -13.17 -45.44 -30.21
C LEU A 3 -11.71 -45.00 -30.09
N LYS A 4 -10.78 -45.74 -30.71
CA LYS A 4 -9.34 -45.39 -30.74
C LYS A 4 -9.07 -44.04 -31.42
N THR A 5 -9.70 -43.77 -32.56
CA THR A 5 -9.56 -42.50 -33.30
C THR A 5 -10.13 -41.30 -32.51
N SER A 6 -11.27 -41.52 -31.81
CA SER A 6 -11.84 -40.47 -30.95
C SER A 6 -10.91 -40.13 -29.77
N ILE A 7 -10.32 -41.14 -29.13
CA ILE A 7 -9.37 -40.94 -28.03
C ILE A 7 -8.10 -40.16 -28.50
N THR A 8 -7.57 -40.51 -29.67
CA THR A 8 -6.40 -39.84 -30.23
C THR A 8 -6.68 -38.38 -30.54
N ILE A 9 -7.85 -38.04 -31.07
CA ILE A 9 -8.26 -36.66 -31.34
C ILE A 9 -8.40 -35.88 -30.03
N ILE A 10 -9.03 -36.44 -29.00
CA ILE A 10 -9.21 -35.79 -27.70
C ILE A 10 -7.85 -35.52 -27.07
N ILE A 11 -6.91 -36.47 -27.07
CA ILE A 11 -5.56 -36.28 -26.55
C ILE A 11 -4.82 -35.17 -27.32
N GLY A 12 -4.94 -35.16 -28.66
CA GLY A 12 -4.34 -34.12 -29.50
C GLY A 12 -4.89 -32.73 -29.18
N CYS A 13 -6.20 -32.58 -29.01
CA CYS A 13 -6.82 -31.32 -28.62
C CYS A 13 -6.38 -30.86 -27.21
N LEU A 14 -6.26 -31.78 -26.25
CA LEU A 14 -5.76 -31.48 -24.90
C LEU A 14 -4.31 -30.99 -24.91
N ILE A 15 -3.46 -31.62 -25.71
CA ILE A 15 -2.07 -31.22 -25.86
C ILE A 15 -1.96 -29.79 -26.47
N ILE A 16 -2.73 -29.54 -27.53
CA ILE A 16 -2.78 -28.22 -28.18
C ILE A 16 -3.30 -27.16 -27.19
N PHE A 17 -4.38 -27.52 -26.46
CA PHE A 17 -4.93 -26.62 -25.44
C PHE A 17 -3.91 -26.27 -24.35
N LEU A 18 -3.18 -27.25 -23.83
CA LEU A 18 -2.11 -27.04 -22.85
C LEU A 18 -0.97 -26.18 -23.45
N PHE A 19 -0.57 -26.44 -24.69
CA PHE A 19 0.51 -25.66 -25.32
C PHE A 19 0.15 -24.19 -25.58
N VAL A 20 -1.14 -23.89 -25.77
CA VAL A 20 -1.63 -22.50 -25.95
C VAL A 20 -1.89 -21.83 -24.61
N MET A 21 -2.52 -22.52 -23.67
CA MET A 21 -2.95 -21.92 -22.40
C MET A 21 -1.78 -21.71 -21.40
N LEU A 22 -0.80 -22.62 -21.41
CA LEU A 22 0.35 -22.52 -20.49
C LEU A 22 1.17 -21.23 -20.69
N PRO A 23 1.58 -20.86 -21.93
CA PRO A 23 2.32 -19.60 -22.11
C PRO A 23 1.47 -18.36 -21.84
N ILE A 24 0.16 -18.41 -22.09
CA ILE A 24 -0.75 -17.31 -21.74
C ILE A 24 -0.78 -17.14 -20.22
N PHE A 25 -0.95 -18.23 -19.47
CA PHE A 25 -0.96 -18.21 -18.01
C PHE A 25 0.36 -17.68 -17.44
N LEU A 26 1.50 -18.18 -17.92
CA LEU A 26 2.83 -17.70 -17.51
C LEU A 26 3.07 -16.23 -17.88
N SER A 27 2.48 -15.75 -18.99
CA SER A 27 2.59 -14.34 -19.39
C SER A 27 1.74 -13.43 -18.49
N ILE A 28 0.59 -13.88 -18.03
CA ILE A 28 -0.27 -13.15 -17.09
C ILE A 28 0.45 -13.02 -15.74
N GLU A 29 0.98 -14.11 -15.23
CA GLU A 29 1.71 -14.13 -13.95
C GLU A 29 2.96 -13.25 -13.99
N LYS A 30 3.71 -13.26 -15.10
CA LYS A 30 4.86 -12.38 -15.31
C LYS A 30 4.45 -10.90 -15.35
N LYS A 31 3.33 -10.59 -16.00
CA LYS A 31 2.83 -9.22 -16.12
C LYS A 31 2.33 -8.68 -14.79
N GLU A 32 1.67 -9.49 -13.98
CA GLU A 32 1.22 -9.15 -12.62
C GLU A 32 2.41 -8.84 -11.71
N ASN A 33 3.45 -9.67 -11.73
CA ASN A 33 4.70 -9.42 -11.00
C ASN A 33 5.45 -8.16 -11.46
N GLU A 34 5.39 -7.81 -12.74
CA GLU A 34 5.99 -6.59 -13.26
C GLU A 34 5.21 -5.34 -12.83
N TYR A 35 3.86 -5.40 -12.77
CA TYR A 35 3.03 -4.31 -12.24
C TYR A 35 3.29 -4.09 -10.75
N VAL A 36 3.34 -5.13 -9.93
CA VAL A 36 3.65 -5.05 -8.50
C VAL A 36 5.04 -4.42 -8.29
N LYS A 37 6.05 -4.84 -9.06
CA LYS A 37 7.41 -4.29 -8.99
C LYS A 37 7.51 -2.83 -9.43
N LYS A 38 6.64 -2.37 -10.33
CA LYS A 38 6.58 -0.99 -10.81
C LYS A 38 5.94 -0.02 -9.80
N PHE A 39 5.11 -0.53 -8.90
CA PHE A 39 4.51 0.24 -7.79
C PHE A 39 5.36 0.24 -6.52
N GLN A 40 6.44 -0.53 -6.44
CA GLN A 40 7.43 -0.37 -5.38
C GLN A 40 8.20 0.93 -5.61
N GLY A 41 7.96 1.93 -4.77
CA GLY A 41 8.72 3.19 -4.78
C GLY A 41 10.23 2.96 -4.63
N SER A 42 11.00 4.04 -4.68
CA SER A 42 12.45 3.95 -4.44
C SER A 42 12.77 3.46 -3.03
N THR A 43 13.96 2.95 -2.84
CA THR A 43 14.51 2.65 -1.51
C THR A 43 14.48 3.88 -0.62
N PHE A 44 14.11 3.69 0.63
CA PHE A 44 14.05 4.75 1.63
C PHE A 44 14.49 4.23 2.99
N SER A 45 14.79 5.16 3.89
CA SER A 45 15.03 4.86 5.31
C SER A 45 14.45 6.01 6.14
N LEU A 46 13.39 5.72 6.85
CA LEU A 46 12.67 6.60 7.76
C LEU A 46 12.52 5.92 9.12
N ASN A 47 11.95 6.61 10.09
CA ASN A 47 11.69 6.05 11.39
C ASN A 47 10.17 5.96 11.63
N ASP A 48 9.75 4.93 12.34
CA ASP A 48 8.40 4.90 12.88
C ASP A 48 8.30 5.80 14.13
N VAL A 49 7.09 5.91 14.66
CA VAL A 49 6.80 6.70 15.88
C VAL A 49 7.48 6.15 17.14
N ASN A 50 8.08 4.97 17.12
CA ASN A 50 8.85 4.38 18.20
C ASN A 50 10.36 4.47 17.97
N ASN A 51 10.77 5.14 16.88
CA ASN A 51 12.15 5.29 16.44
C ASN A 51 12.78 4.02 15.84
N ASP A 52 11.97 3.04 15.44
CA ASP A 52 12.43 1.89 14.68
C ASP A 52 12.66 2.26 13.21
N ILE A 53 13.71 1.71 12.61
CA ILE A 53 14.03 1.97 11.20
C ILE A 53 13.02 1.23 10.30
N ILE A 54 12.38 1.98 9.42
CA ILE A 54 11.45 1.50 8.40
C ILE A 54 12.06 1.70 7.02
N THR A 55 12.07 0.64 6.25
CA THR A 55 12.53 0.61 4.86
C THR A 55 11.45 -0.01 3.97
N GLU A 56 11.68 -0.07 2.66
CA GLU A 56 10.79 -0.74 1.72
C GLU A 56 10.50 -2.20 2.10
N SER A 57 11.47 -2.90 2.68
CA SER A 57 11.29 -4.29 3.13
C SER A 57 10.30 -4.42 4.30
N SER A 58 10.06 -3.35 5.05
CA SER A 58 9.05 -3.33 6.13
C SER A 58 7.62 -3.44 5.57
N PHE A 59 7.44 -3.07 4.30
CA PHE A 59 6.16 -3.14 3.60
C PHE A 59 5.90 -4.49 2.93
N GLU A 60 6.90 -5.37 2.93
CA GLU A 60 6.73 -6.73 2.42
C GLU A 60 5.77 -7.52 3.32
N GLY A 61 4.88 -8.26 2.69
CA GLY A 61 3.91 -9.10 3.37
C GLY A 61 2.69 -9.37 2.52
N PRO A 62 1.86 -10.35 2.92
CA PRO A 62 0.74 -10.77 2.11
C PRO A 62 -0.39 -9.73 2.02
N LEU A 63 -0.52 -8.85 3.02
CA LEU A 63 -1.56 -7.83 3.07
C LEU A 63 -0.98 -6.58 3.74
N THR A 64 -0.56 -5.61 2.93
CA THR A 64 -0.03 -4.34 3.41
C THR A 64 -0.76 -3.19 2.74
N ALA A 65 -1.25 -2.24 3.53
CA ALA A 65 -1.82 -1.00 3.06
C ALA A 65 -0.95 0.16 3.52
N ILE A 66 -0.61 1.06 2.61
CA ILE A 66 0.18 2.26 2.88
C ILE A 66 -0.68 3.46 2.55
N PHE A 67 -0.88 4.33 3.52
CA PHE A 67 -1.64 5.56 3.35
C PHE A 67 -0.78 6.78 3.67
N PHE A 68 -0.66 7.67 2.71
CA PHE A 68 0.03 8.94 2.86
C PHE A 68 -0.97 10.02 3.27
N GLY A 69 -0.74 10.66 4.41
CA GLY A 69 -1.65 11.67 4.95
C GLY A 69 -0.96 12.58 5.95
N PHE A 70 -1.72 13.34 6.72
CA PHE A 70 -1.22 14.18 7.80
C PHE A 70 -2.28 14.33 8.90
N THR A 71 -1.84 14.52 10.14
CA THR A 71 -2.74 14.47 11.30
C THR A 71 -3.72 15.65 11.34
N ASN A 72 -3.31 16.80 10.80
CA ASN A 72 -4.14 18.02 10.76
C ASN A 72 -5.09 18.08 9.54
N CYS A 73 -5.31 16.95 8.87
CA CYS A 73 -6.30 16.83 7.79
C CYS A 73 -7.70 16.78 8.40
N PRO A 74 -8.63 17.69 8.02
CA PRO A 74 -9.92 17.81 8.70
C PRO A 74 -10.92 16.72 8.34
N ASP A 75 -10.75 15.99 7.23
CA ASP A 75 -11.81 15.14 6.67
C ASP A 75 -11.28 13.81 6.10
N VAL A 76 -10.57 13.84 4.99
CA VAL A 76 -10.26 12.65 4.19
C VAL A 76 -9.36 11.66 4.95
N CYS A 77 -8.33 12.14 5.67
CA CYS A 77 -7.39 11.25 6.35
C CYS A 77 -8.03 10.45 7.49
N PRO A 78 -8.74 11.05 8.46
CA PRO A 78 -9.39 10.28 9.51
C PRO A 78 -10.44 9.32 8.96
N MET A 79 -11.21 9.73 7.96
CA MET A 79 -12.23 8.88 7.33
C MET A 79 -11.61 7.68 6.60
N THR A 80 -10.50 7.87 5.89
CA THR A 80 -9.78 6.78 5.21
C THR A 80 -9.23 5.76 6.20
N LEU A 81 -8.59 6.23 7.28
CA LEU A 81 -8.05 5.34 8.31
C LEU A 81 -9.17 4.61 9.07
N GLN A 82 -10.30 5.28 9.34
CA GLN A 82 -11.46 4.63 9.96
C GLN A 82 -12.06 3.53 9.07
N ASN A 83 -12.15 3.75 7.77
CA ASN A 83 -12.60 2.73 6.83
C ASN A 83 -11.65 1.54 6.77
N LEU A 84 -10.34 1.76 6.81
CA LEU A 84 -9.33 0.69 6.92
C LEU A 84 -9.47 -0.07 8.22
N ASP A 85 -9.63 0.62 9.34
CA ASP A 85 -9.80 0.05 10.67
C ASP A 85 -11.04 -0.86 10.73
N LEU A 86 -12.17 -0.39 10.20
CA LEU A 86 -13.40 -1.16 10.07
C LEU A 86 -13.24 -2.37 9.13
N ALA A 87 -12.54 -2.20 8.02
CA ALA A 87 -12.28 -3.30 7.09
C ALA A 87 -11.46 -4.41 7.77
N ILE A 88 -10.42 -4.05 8.52
CA ILE A 88 -9.60 -5.01 9.27
C ILE A 88 -10.43 -5.70 10.35
N LYS A 89 -11.29 -4.96 11.06
CA LYS A 89 -12.15 -5.51 12.11
C LYS A 89 -13.05 -6.64 11.59
N ASN A 90 -13.47 -6.54 10.33
CA ASN A 90 -14.35 -7.52 9.68
C ASN A 90 -13.60 -8.71 9.04
N LEU A 91 -12.27 -8.73 9.07
CA LEU A 91 -11.49 -9.84 8.56
C LEU A 91 -11.52 -11.03 9.53
N GLU A 92 -11.38 -12.25 8.98
CA GLU A 92 -11.07 -13.44 9.75
C GLU A 92 -9.75 -13.26 10.52
N GLN A 93 -9.64 -13.82 11.72
CA GLN A 93 -8.50 -13.61 12.61
C GLN A 93 -7.15 -13.95 11.96
N GLU A 94 -7.10 -14.98 11.13
CA GLU A 94 -5.88 -15.35 10.41
C GLU A 94 -5.43 -14.27 9.43
N LYS A 95 -6.35 -13.68 8.67
CA LYS A 95 -6.08 -12.58 7.73
C LYS A 95 -5.74 -11.29 8.47
N LYS A 96 -6.47 -11.02 9.58
CA LYS A 96 -6.23 -9.85 10.43
C LYS A 96 -4.80 -9.83 10.96
N ASN A 97 -4.27 -10.96 11.42
CA ASN A 97 -2.90 -11.06 11.94
C ASN A 97 -1.82 -10.84 10.86
N LYS A 98 -2.16 -11.00 9.60
CA LYS A 98 -1.25 -10.79 8.44
C LYS A 98 -1.39 -9.40 7.83
N PHE A 99 -2.41 -8.63 8.22
CA PHE A 99 -2.65 -7.30 7.66
C PHE A 99 -1.83 -6.25 8.39
N LYS A 100 -1.09 -5.44 7.63
CA LYS A 100 -0.33 -4.30 8.14
C LYS A 100 -0.86 -3.02 7.52
N VAL A 101 -1.05 -1.98 8.33
CA VAL A 101 -1.37 -0.64 7.85
C VAL A 101 -0.27 0.30 8.27
N PHE A 102 0.25 1.04 7.30
CA PHE A 102 1.24 2.09 7.52
C PHE A 102 0.61 3.45 7.19
N PHE A 103 0.71 4.37 8.13
CA PHE A 103 0.40 5.77 7.94
C PHE A 103 1.71 6.55 7.80
N VAL A 104 1.95 7.12 6.64
CA VAL A 104 3.14 7.92 6.36
C VAL A 104 2.74 9.38 6.38
N SER A 105 3.23 10.13 7.37
CA SER A 105 2.95 11.57 7.41
C SER A 105 3.72 12.30 6.33
N ILE A 106 2.99 13.05 5.51
CA ILE A 106 3.56 13.98 4.50
C ILE A 106 3.76 15.39 5.06
N ASP A 107 3.52 15.59 6.34
CA ASP A 107 3.69 16.86 7.05
C ASP A 107 4.59 16.72 8.29
N PRO A 108 5.81 16.25 8.14
CA PRO A 108 6.70 15.97 9.28
C PRO A 108 7.09 17.22 10.07
N GLU A 109 6.80 18.42 9.56
CA GLU A 109 7.04 19.66 10.28
C GLU A 109 6.03 19.86 11.43
N ARG A 110 4.77 19.46 11.27
CA ARG A 110 3.71 19.50 12.28
C ARG A 110 3.49 18.16 12.97
N ASP A 111 3.73 17.07 12.26
CA ASP A 111 3.47 15.70 12.69
C ASP A 111 4.72 15.11 13.37
N SER A 112 4.98 15.50 14.62
CA SER A 112 6.01 14.83 15.42
C SER A 112 5.63 13.36 15.69
N PRO A 113 6.59 12.48 16.04
CA PRO A 113 6.29 11.10 16.42
C PRO A 113 5.19 10.96 17.48
N GLN A 114 5.16 11.87 18.47
CA GLN A 114 4.15 11.87 19.52
C GLN A 114 2.77 12.25 18.99
N VAL A 115 2.68 13.29 18.14
CA VAL A 115 1.43 13.73 17.52
C VAL A 115 0.80 12.59 16.69
N ILE A 116 1.62 11.92 15.87
CA ILE A 116 1.15 10.76 15.08
C ILE A 116 0.69 9.62 16.00
N LYS A 117 1.45 9.34 17.05
CA LYS A 117 1.10 8.27 18.00
C LYS A 117 -0.26 8.54 18.65
N ASP A 118 -0.48 9.76 19.12
CA ASP A 118 -1.73 10.16 19.76
C ASP A 118 -2.91 10.10 18.77
N TYR A 119 -2.69 10.54 17.54
CA TYR A 119 -3.67 10.45 16.46
C TYR A 119 -4.05 8.99 16.13
N LEU A 120 -3.06 8.12 15.98
CA LEU A 120 -3.28 6.71 15.63
C LEU A 120 -3.87 5.88 16.79
N ASN A 121 -3.72 6.30 18.03
CA ASN A 121 -4.34 5.66 19.20
C ASN A 121 -5.88 5.77 19.20
N SER A 122 -6.48 6.59 18.33
CA SER A 122 -7.93 6.68 18.17
C SER A 122 -8.55 5.51 17.39
N PHE A 123 -7.73 4.66 16.75
CA PHE A 123 -8.15 3.49 15.97
C PHE A 123 -8.00 2.20 16.78
N GLU A 124 -8.89 1.22 16.56
CA GLU A 124 -8.88 -0.04 17.32
C GLU A 124 -7.74 -0.98 16.89
N ASN A 125 -7.45 -1.03 15.59
CA ASN A 125 -6.40 -1.90 15.06
C ASN A 125 -5.07 -1.15 14.99
N LYS A 126 -3.97 -1.90 15.08
CA LYS A 126 -2.63 -1.33 15.04
C LYS A 126 -2.34 -0.72 13.67
N ILE A 127 -2.05 0.59 13.65
CA ILE A 127 -1.54 1.32 12.49
C ILE A 127 -0.13 1.79 12.82
N TYR A 128 0.81 1.53 11.93
CA TYR A 128 2.22 1.92 12.09
C TYR A 128 2.41 3.34 11.55
N GLY A 129 2.73 4.29 12.42
CA GLY A 129 2.99 5.67 12.03
C GLY A 129 4.45 5.84 11.59
N ILE A 130 4.67 6.53 10.47
CA ILE A 130 5.99 6.84 9.92
C ILE A 130 6.10 8.34 9.71
N THR A 131 7.23 8.90 10.15
CA THR A 131 7.61 10.29 9.92
C THR A 131 9.13 10.41 9.82
N GLY A 132 9.68 11.59 9.70
CA GLY A 132 11.12 11.78 9.68
C GLY A 132 11.56 13.11 9.07
N ASP A 133 12.74 13.13 8.51
CA ASP A 133 13.27 14.30 7.80
C ASP A 133 12.33 14.72 6.65
N PRO A 134 11.90 15.99 6.56
CA PRO A 134 10.95 16.46 5.55
C PRO A 134 11.36 16.15 4.12
N LYS A 135 12.66 16.25 3.82
CA LYS A 135 13.20 15.98 2.49
C LYS A 135 13.14 14.50 2.15
N LYS A 136 13.43 13.63 3.13
CA LYS A 136 13.35 12.17 2.93
C LYS A 136 11.90 11.73 2.74
N VAL A 137 10.97 12.25 3.55
CA VAL A 137 9.53 11.99 3.41
C VAL A 137 9.02 12.45 2.05
N PHE A 138 9.38 13.64 1.61
CA PHE A 138 9.02 14.16 0.30
C PHE A 138 9.53 13.26 -0.85
N LEU A 139 10.79 12.86 -0.81
CA LEU A 139 11.37 11.97 -1.82
C LEU A 139 10.69 10.61 -1.84
N MET A 140 10.40 10.04 -0.67
CA MET A 140 9.65 8.81 -0.56
C MET A 140 8.25 8.96 -1.16
N SER A 141 7.44 9.89 -0.70
CA SER A 141 6.06 10.07 -1.18
C SER A 141 6.01 10.27 -2.69
N LYS A 142 6.91 11.09 -3.24
CA LYS A 142 7.03 11.30 -4.68
C LYS A 142 7.38 10.02 -5.45
N SER A 143 8.29 9.19 -4.92
CA SER A 143 8.67 7.92 -5.54
C SER A 143 7.53 6.90 -5.54
N TRP A 144 6.61 7.02 -4.60
CA TRP A 144 5.37 6.22 -4.50
C TRP A 144 4.19 6.85 -5.25
N GLY A 145 4.45 7.88 -6.07
CA GLY A 145 3.43 8.52 -6.90
C GLY A 145 2.48 9.44 -6.13
N VAL A 146 2.79 9.75 -4.87
CA VAL A 146 2.00 10.68 -4.06
C VAL A 146 2.49 12.10 -4.31
N LEU A 147 1.62 12.91 -4.90
CA LEU A 147 1.86 14.34 -5.08
C LEU A 147 1.31 15.10 -3.87
N SER A 148 2.10 16.00 -3.32
CA SER A 148 1.69 16.87 -2.21
C SER A 148 2.18 18.29 -2.45
N GLU A 149 1.34 19.26 -2.13
CA GLU A 149 1.62 20.69 -2.26
C GLU A 149 1.10 21.46 -1.04
N LYS A 150 1.93 22.31 -0.47
CA LYS A 150 1.51 23.23 0.61
C LYS A 150 0.82 24.46 0.03
N ILE A 151 -0.40 24.72 0.49
CA ILE A 151 -1.19 25.90 0.13
C ILE A 151 -1.25 26.78 1.37
N PHE A 152 -0.52 27.91 1.35
CA PHE A 152 -0.51 28.85 2.48
C PHE A 152 -1.81 29.63 2.55
N THR A 153 -2.32 29.80 3.76
CA THR A 153 -3.52 30.55 4.08
C THR A 153 -3.17 31.97 4.57
N GLU A 154 -4.11 32.90 4.52
CA GLU A 154 -3.88 34.32 4.88
C GLU A 154 -3.48 34.53 6.34
N ASP A 155 -3.84 33.60 7.22
CA ASP A 155 -3.48 33.59 8.65
C ASP A 155 -2.06 33.07 8.94
N GLY A 156 -1.27 32.77 7.90
CA GLY A 156 0.09 32.25 8.02
C GLY A 156 0.18 30.75 8.27
N ASN A 157 -0.95 30.05 8.24
CA ASN A 157 -1.01 28.59 8.30
C ASN A 157 -0.89 27.97 6.88
N TYR A 158 -0.99 26.66 6.76
CA TYR A 158 -1.06 26.00 5.45
C TYR A 158 -1.93 24.75 5.49
N LEU A 159 -2.52 24.46 4.36
CA LEU A 159 -3.16 23.19 4.03
C LEU A 159 -2.22 22.37 3.12
N ILE A 160 -2.40 21.07 3.11
CA ILE A 160 -1.69 20.21 2.16
C ILE A 160 -2.72 19.59 1.21
N ASN A 161 -2.59 19.96 -0.05
CA ASN A 161 -3.28 19.28 -1.13
C ASN A 161 -2.48 18.04 -1.53
N HIS A 162 -3.06 16.86 -1.49
CA HIS A 162 -2.37 15.62 -1.82
C HIS A 162 -3.32 14.57 -2.40
N SER A 163 -2.74 13.60 -3.12
CA SER A 163 -3.47 12.40 -3.52
C SER A 163 -3.70 11.51 -2.31
N SER A 164 -4.96 11.15 -2.04
CA SER A 164 -5.38 10.34 -0.88
C SER A 164 -5.55 8.86 -1.21
N SER A 165 -4.71 8.32 -2.08
CA SER A 165 -4.76 6.91 -2.47
C SER A 165 -4.16 6.02 -1.39
N ILE A 166 -4.75 4.83 -1.21
CA ILE A 166 -4.16 3.71 -0.47
C ILE A 166 -3.39 2.87 -1.50
N ILE A 167 -2.17 2.51 -1.15
CA ILE A 167 -1.27 1.69 -1.96
C ILE A 167 -1.07 0.34 -1.31
#